data_8ce8d0cff1419717ab9d17a2acbbb4c0
#
_entry.id   8ce8d0cff1419717ab9d17a2acbbb4c0
#
_cell.length_a   1.000
_cell.length_b   1.000
_cell.length_c   1.000
_cell.angle_alpha   90.00
_cell.angle_beta   90.00
_cell.angle_gamma   90.00
#
_symmetry.space_group_name_H-M   'P 1'
#
loop_
_entity.id
_entity.type
_entity.pdbx_description
1 polymer ?
#
loop_
_entity_poly.entity_id
_entity_poly.type
_entity_poly.pdbx_seq_one_letter_code
_entity_poly.pdbx_strand_id
1 'polypeptide(L)'
;MTTIANIVDALAAPYTVWRTLRGIEPTFHDNRPLYVAGNAAVTFRVKHDGMDKILKCYTRTNNHLAAIYGDEFHPRELCIIDIVGRKVWIDCLLTPYIEGITLDEALCSADGEQELIAIASSFDAFAKRLLLSERAHGDLKPENLILTPTGEIRAIDWDAAFLPSFAGEVSPEIGTAAYQHPQRTTDLYDKHIDDYSIAFLSIFLHAAAIDSTTIEYFRKYHEPMLSPKDIIRGKVSELERISDLFAQRGMAREYRLAQMLRSTSARLFNLRPTLLPEITHSADTSSEDNAPYLDVANGYWGCRDNCRWLIKPLFDNGYEPTYGVMLTELGGYSHFVDLEGNVVKSFPMGTRVKPMRDGTTTAYYPNGVQEHIKTEDLLQILDK
;
A
#
# COMPACT_ATOMS: atom_id res chain seq x y z
N MET A 1 16.58 17.85 -29.44
CA MET A 1 15.79 17.67 -28.23
C MET A 1 14.49 16.98 -28.61
N THR A 2 14.17 15.87 -27.99
CA THR A 2 12.93 15.13 -28.22
C THR A 2 11.81 15.77 -27.43
N THR A 3 10.66 16.02 -28.05
CA THR A 3 9.47 16.55 -27.39
C THR A 3 8.31 15.54 -27.49
N ILE A 4 7.34 15.69 -26.63
CA ILE A 4 6.09 14.90 -26.68
C ILE A 4 5.44 15.04 -28.08
N ALA A 5 5.38 16.25 -28.64
CA ALA A 5 4.81 16.49 -29.97
C ALA A 5 5.49 15.66 -31.05
N ASN A 6 6.84 15.57 -31.04
CA ASN A 6 7.57 14.77 -32.03
C ASN A 6 7.19 13.27 -31.97
N ILE A 7 6.91 12.75 -30.79
CA ILE A 7 6.52 11.34 -30.60
C ILE A 7 5.08 11.13 -31.09
N VAL A 8 4.15 12.03 -30.69
CA VAL A 8 2.74 11.98 -31.12
C VAL A 8 2.64 12.08 -32.64
N ASP A 9 3.35 13.02 -33.25
CA ASP A 9 3.39 13.20 -34.71
C ASP A 9 3.96 11.97 -35.42
N ALA A 10 5.00 11.34 -34.87
CA ALA A 10 5.57 10.11 -35.43
C ALA A 10 4.56 8.97 -35.42
N LEU A 11 3.77 8.82 -34.35
CA LEU A 11 2.75 7.77 -34.23
C LEU A 11 1.47 8.09 -35.03
N ALA A 12 1.18 9.34 -35.27
CA ALA A 12 0.07 9.75 -36.14
C ALA A 12 0.42 9.61 -37.65
N ALA A 13 1.72 9.53 -37.97
CA ALA A 13 2.15 9.44 -39.37
C ALA A 13 1.81 8.06 -39.98
N PRO A 14 1.34 8.03 -41.25
CA PRO A 14 1.01 6.77 -41.92
C PRO A 14 2.21 5.84 -42.16
N TYR A 15 3.42 6.36 -41.99
CA TYR A 15 4.69 5.64 -42.19
C TYR A 15 5.59 5.79 -40.97
N THR A 16 5.14 5.27 -39.81
CA THR A 16 5.97 5.21 -38.61
C THR A 16 7.15 4.25 -38.83
N VAL A 17 8.36 4.69 -38.49
CA VAL A 17 9.59 3.92 -38.68
C VAL A 17 9.97 3.24 -37.38
N TRP A 18 9.73 1.94 -37.31
CA TRP A 18 10.11 1.06 -36.23
C TRP A 18 11.38 0.27 -36.59
N ARG A 19 12.19 -0.08 -35.60
CA ARG A 19 13.38 -0.91 -35.79
C ARG A 19 13.04 -2.38 -35.83
N THR A 20 12.34 -2.88 -34.82
CA THR A 20 11.98 -4.29 -34.64
C THR A 20 10.48 -4.52 -34.54
N LEU A 21 9.76 -3.65 -33.85
CA LEU A 21 8.32 -3.75 -33.71
C LEU A 21 7.61 -3.56 -35.06
N ARG A 22 6.56 -4.35 -35.27
CA ARG A 22 5.72 -4.27 -36.48
C ARG A 22 4.25 -4.34 -36.03
N GLY A 23 3.36 -3.73 -36.84
CA GLY A 23 1.92 -3.87 -36.59
C GLY A 23 1.45 -3.15 -35.33
N ILE A 24 2.12 -2.09 -34.89
CA ILE A 24 1.66 -1.25 -33.79
C ILE A 24 0.54 -0.36 -34.31
N GLU A 25 -0.63 -0.49 -33.74
CA GLU A 25 -1.84 0.27 -34.11
C GLU A 25 -2.26 1.14 -32.91
N PRO A 26 -1.93 2.46 -32.91
CA PRO A 26 -2.36 3.38 -31.85
C PRO A 26 -3.89 3.51 -31.81
N THR A 27 -4.45 3.68 -30.62
CA THR A 27 -5.85 4.09 -30.47
C THR A 27 -5.98 5.58 -30.77
N PHE A 28 -6.93 5.96 -31.64
CA PHE A 28 -7.15 7.34 -32.03
C PHE A 28 -8.44 7.90 -31.42
N HIS A 29 -8.37 9.20 -31.07
CA HIS A 29 -9.52 10.03 -30.77
C HIS A 29 -9.37 11.35 -31.55
N ASP A 30 -10.40 11.75 -32.30
CA ASP A 30 -10.39 12.93 -33.17
C ASP A 30 -9.15 13.03 -34.09
N ASN A 31 -8.82 11.92 -34.74
CA ASN A 31 -7.66 11.77 -35.65
C ASN A 31 -6.27 11.99 -34.97
N ARG A 32 -6.19 11.94 -33.66
CA ARG A 32 -4.93 11.97 -32.92
C ARG A 32 -4.78 10.71 -32.06
N PRO A 33 -3.55 10.16 -31.94
CA PRO A 33 -3.30 9.09 -30.99
C PRO A 33 -3.71 9.49 -29.57
N LEU A 34 -4.48 8.66 -28.89
CA LEU A 34 -4.81 8.85 -27.50
C LEU A 34 -3.58 8.57 -26.64
N TYR A 35 -3.15 9.55 -25.86
CA TYR A 35 -1.95 9.43 -25.03
C TYR A 35 -2.07 10.09 -23.66
N VAL A 36 -1.23 9.61 -22.74
CA VAL A 36 -0.96 10.25 -21.45
C VAL A 36 0.51 10.68 -21.44
N ALA A 37 0.76 11.94 -21.09
CA ALA A 37 2.11 12.48 -21.02
C ALA A 37 2.63 12.50 -19.59
N GLY A 38 3.78 11.85 -19.36
CA GLY A 38 4.54 11.93 -18.12
C GLY A 38 5.80 12.81 -18.27
N ASN A 39 6.59 12.89 -17.20
CA ASN A 39 7.82 13.71 -17.17
C ASN A 39 8.95 13.15 -18.06
N ALA A 40 9.02 11.84 -18.23
CA ALA A 40 10.11 11.14 -18.92
C ALA A 40 9.63 10.36 -20.15
N ALA A 41 8.33 10.20 -20.35
CA ALA A 41 7.78 9.39 -21.41
C ALA A 41 6.37 9.84 -21.81
N VAL A 42 5.92 9.35 -22.98
CA VAL A 42 4.54 9.43 -23.46
C VAL A 42 4.00 8.01 -23.57
N THR A 43 2.83 7.76 -23.02
CA THR A 43 2.19 6.44 -22.97
C THR A 43 0.96 6.41 -23.86
N PHE A 44 0.84 5.38 -24.69
CA PHE A 44 -0.25 5.16 -25.63
C PHE A 44 -0.90 3.79 -25.37
N ARG A 45 -2.22 3.72 -25.51
CA ARG A 45 -2.89 2.44 -25.70
C ARG A 45 -2.82 2.07 -27.17
N VAL A 46 -2.33 0.87 -27.45
CA VAL A 46 -2.12 0.38 -28.81
C VAL A 46 -2.65 -1.06 -28.95
N LYS A 47 -2.89 -1.50 -30.18
CA LYS A 47 -2.98 -2.93 -30.50
C LYS A 47 -1.67 -3.40 -31.11
N HIS A 48 -1.26 -4.60 -30.73
CA HIS A 48 -0.14 -5.32 -31.31
C HIS A 48 -0.47 -6.79 -31.35
N ASP A 49 -0.38 -7.40 -32.53
CA ASP A 49 -0.80 -8.79 -32.80
C ASP A 49 -2.24 -9.08 -32.32
N GLY A 50 -3.14 -8.11 -32.51
CA GLY A 50 -4.56 -8.21 -32.13
C GLY A 50 -4.84 -8.06 -30.64
N MET A 51 -3.82 -7.90 -29.81
CA MET A 51 -3.95 -7.73 -28.35
C MET A 51 -3.79 -6.26 -27.94
N ASP A 52 -4.54 -5.85 -26.91
CA ASP A 52 -4.36 -4.54 -26.29
C ASP A 52 -3.03 -4.51 -25.52
N LYS A 53 -2.23 -3.48 -25.77
CA LYS A 53 -0.93 -3.22 -25.17
C LYS A 53 -0.80 -1.76 -24.74
N ILE A 54 0.18 -1.52 -23.89
CA ILE A 54 0.64 -0.18 -23.54
C ILE A 54 2.01 0.03 -24.17
N LEU A 55 2.11 1.06 -25.01
CA LEU A 55 3.36 1.53 -25.60
C LEU A 55 3.81 2.78 -24.85
N LYS A 56 4.96 2.74 -24.18
CA LYS A 56 5.58 3.89 -23.53
C LYS A 56 6.81 4.29 -24.31
N CYS A 57 6.86 5.54 -24.79
CA CYS A 57 7.94 6.10 -25.59
C CYS A 57 8.74 7.10 -24.75
N TYR A 58 10.02 6.86 -24.54
CA TYR A 58 10.84 7.65 -23.62
C TYR A 58 11.44 8.90 -24.28
N THR A 59 11.36 10.02 -23.59
CA THR A 59 12.00 11.29 -23.98
C THR A 59 13.40 11.41 -23.36
N ARG A 60 13.72 10.58 -22.36
CA ARG A 60 15.01 10.53 -21.65
C ARG A 60 15.47 9.08 -21.53
N THR A 61 16.77 8.87 -21.50
CA THR A 61 17.37 7.54 -21.26
C THR A 61 17.34 7.20 -19.78
N ASN A 62 17.01 5.94 -19.47
CA ASN A 62 17.17 5.34 -18.16
C ASN A 62 17.82 3.96 -18.38
N ASN A 63 19.04 3.79 -17.90
CA ASN A 63 19.84 2.59 -18.12
C ASN A 63 19.32 1.35 -17.39
N HIS A 64 18.42 1.51 -16.42
CA HIS A 64 17.85 0.41 -15.65
C HIS A 64 16.69 -0.30 -16.38
N LEU A 65 16.05 0.36 -17.37
CA LEU A 65 14.84 -0.16 -18.02
C LEU A 65 15.01 -1.55 -18.62
N ALA A 66 16.16 -1.80 -19.28
CA ALA A 66 16.43 -3.11 -19.87
C ALA A 66 16.46 -4.24 -18.83
N ALA A 67 17.02 -3.97 -17.64
CA ALA A 67 17.06 -4.95 -16.56
C ALA A 67 15.70 -5.11 -15.85
N ILE A 68 14.89 -4.03 -15.77
CA ILE A 68 13.57 -4.04 -15.14
C ILE A 68 12.57 -4.79 -15.99
N TYR A 69 12.52 -4.52 -17.29
CA TYR A 69 11.46 -4.97 -18.20
C TYR A 69 11.86 -6.10 -19.15
N GLY A 70 13.15 -6.42 -19.25
CA GLY A 70 13.62 -7.50 -20.10
C GLY A 70 13.20 -7.34 -21.56
N ASP A 71 12.56 -8.37 -22.12
CA ASP A 71 12.14 -8.43 -23.53
C ASP A 71 11.03 -7.43 -23.89
N GLU A 72 10.35 -6.83 -22.91
CA GLU A 72 9.34 -5.80 -23.13
C GLU A 72 9.97 -4.43 -23.44
N PHE A 73 11.26 -4.24 -23.11
CA PHE A 73 12.01 -3.01 -23.40
C PHE A 73 12.73 -3.09 -24.75
N HIS A 74 12.46 -2.13 -25.61
CA HIS A 74 12.98 -2.02 -26.97
C HIS A 74 13.89 -0.79 -27.11
N PRO A 75 15.22 -0.94 -26.99
CA PRO A 75 16.13 0.19 -27.07
C PRO A 75 16.22 0.74 -28.48
N ARG A 76 16.17 2.06 -28.62
CA ARG A 76 16.28 2.77 -29.91
C ARG A 76 15.29 2.25 -30.95
N GLU A 77 14.05 2.10 -30.59
CA GLU A 77 13.04 1.39 -31.37
C GLU A 77 12.26 2.29 -32.33
N LEU A 78 11.83 3.46 -31.86
CA LEU A 78 11.03 4.41 -32.66
C LEU A 78 11.90 5.53 -33.23
N CYS A 79 11.85 5.73 -34.54
CA CYS A 79 12.49 6.86 -35.21
C CYS A 79 11.55 8.07 -35.24
N ILE A 80 11.98 9.16 -34.64
CA ILE A 80 11.27 10.43 -34.66
C ILE A 80 12.08 11.51 -35.38
N ILE A 81 11.41 12.59 -35.78
CA ILE A 81 12.08 13.81 -36.26
C ILE A 81 12.10 14.82 -35.12
N ASP A 82 13.29 15.25 -34.70
CA ASP A 82 13.44 16.25 -33.64
C ASP A 82 13.09 17.67 -34.11
N ILE A 83 13.07 18.63 -33.18
CA ILE A 83 12.73 20.03 -33.46
C ILE A 83 13.63 20.73 -34.48
N VAL A 84 14.78 20.17 -34.80
CA VAL A 84 15.72 20.69 -35.79
C VAL A 84 15.76 19.84 -37.06
N GLY A 85 14.80 18.94 -37.24
CA GLY A 85 14.63 18.12 -38.44
C GLY A 85 15.56 16.89 -38.53
N ARG A 86 16.23 16.49 -37.44
CA ARG A 86 17.10 15.33 -37.44
C ARG A 86 16.35 14.06 -37.02
N LYS A 87 16.72 12.94 -37.64
CA LYS A 87 16.26 11.61 -37.22
C LYS A 87 16.89 11.23 -35.88
N VAL A 88 16.09 10.90 -34.91
CA VAL A 88 16.49 10.44 -33.58
C VAL A 88 15.77 9.13 -33.28
N TRP A 89 16.48 8.16 -32.73
CA TRP A 89 15.90 6.91 -32.26
C TRP A 89 15.69 6.96 -30.77
N ILE A 90 14.47 6.69 -30.33
CA ILE A 90 14.09 6.69 -28.91
C ILE A 90 13.76 5.29 -28.43
N ASP A 91 13.92 5.08 -27.13
CA ASP A 91 13.59 3.85 -26.45
C ASP A 91 12.08 3.72 -26.28
N CYS A 92 11.58 2.48 -26.40
CA CYS A 92 10.19 2.15 -26.19
C CYS A 92 10.05 0.96 -25.23
N LEU A 93 8.92 0.93 -24.55
CA LEU A 93 8.46 -0.17 -23.73
C LEU A 93 7.11 -0.62 -24.27
N LEU A 94 6.91 -1.92 -24.47
CA LEU A 94 5.64 -2.49 -24.93
C LEU A 94 5.18 -3.56 -23.96
N THR A 95 4.25 -3.22 -23.07
CA THR A 95 3.72 -4.10 -22.02
C THR A 95 2.29 -4.55 -22.30
N PRO A 96 1.82 -5.67 -21.74
CA PRO A 96 0.41 -6.03 -21.75
C PRO A 96 -0.44 -4.91 -21.13
N TYR A 97 -1.63 -4.66 -21.72
CA TYR A 97 -2.64 -3.85 -21.06
C TYR A 97 -3.20 -4.62 -19.85
N ILE A 98 -3.23 -4.00 -18.70
CA ILE A 98 -3.85 -4.56 -17.50
C ILE A 98 -5.28 -4.04 -17.42
N GLU A 99 -6.25 -4.94 -17.51
CA GLU A 99 -7.67 -4.60 -17.35
C GLU A 99 -7.95 -4.20 -15.91
N GLY A 100 -8.65 -3.08 -15.73
CA GLY A 100 -8.97 -2.51 -14.43
C GLY A 100 -9.02 -1.00 -14.46
N ILE A 101 -9.13 -0.41 -13.29
CA ILE A 101 -9.09 1.04 -13.06
C ILE A 101 -7.95 1.37 -12.11
N THR A 102 -7.44 2.59 -12.16
CA THR A 102 -6.43 3.04 -11.20
C THR A 102 -7.02 3.06 -9.79
N LEU A 103 -6.15 2.92 -8.79
CA LEU A 103 -6.60 3.02 -7.39
C LEU A 103 -7.18 4.42 -7.07
N ASP A 104 -6.70 5.46 -7.75
CA ASP A 104 -7.27 6.81 -7.71
C ASP A 104 -8.73 6.82 -8.19
N GLU A 105 -8.99 6.24 -9.37
CA GLU A 105 -10.35 6.10 -9.91
C GLU A 105 -11.23 5.22 -9.02
N ALA A 106 -10.70 4.13 -8.47
CA ALA A 106 -11.42 3.24 -7.56
C ALA A 106 -11.85 3.97 -6.28
N LEU A 107 -10.96 4.76 -5.67
CA LEU A 107 -11.28 5.55 -4.48
C LEU A 107 -12.33 6.64 -4.76
N CYS A 108 -12.27 7.25 -5.95
CA CYS A 108 -13.24 8.27 -6.35
C CYS A 108 -14.62 7.69 -6.61
N SER A 109 -14.70 6.48 -7.17
CA SER A 109 -15.95 5.80 -7.55
C SER A 109 -16.54 4.89 -6.50
N ALA A 110 -15.82 4.53 -5.45
CA ALA A 110 -16.26 3.60 -4.41
C ALA A 110 -17.58 4.04 -3.76
N ASP A 111 -18.52 3.11 -3.65
CA ASP A 111 -19.84 3.34 -3.04
C ASP A 111 -19.89 2.76 -1.62
N GLY A 112 -19.49 3.58 -0.67
CA GLY A 112 -19.59 3.28 0.77
C GLY A 112 -18.38 2.59 1.41
N GLU A 113 -18.51 2.35 2.71
CA GLU A 113 -17.44 1.86 3.59
C GLU A 113 -16.94 0.46 3.17
N GLN A 114 -17.83 -0.44 2.79
CA GLN A 114 -17.48 -1.84 2.48
C GLN A 114 -16.56 -1.92 1.25
N GLU A 115 -16.82 -1.13 0.22
CA GLU A 115 -15.98 -1.11 -0.97
C GLU A 115 -14.60 -0.52 -0.68
N LEU A 116 -14.54 0.56 0.12
CA LEU A 116 -13.29 1.15 0.58
C LEU A 116 -12.47 0.18 1.46
N ILE A 117 -13.12 -0.62 2.33
CA ILE A 117 -12.46 -1.69 3.09
C ILE A 117 -11.89 -2.76 2.16
N ALA A 118 -12.63 -3.16 1.12
CA ALA A 118 -12.15 -4.13 0.14
C ALA A 118 -10.91 -3.61 -0.62
N ILE A 119 -10.92 -2.33 -1.01
CA ILE A 119 -9.77 -1.66 -1.64
C ILE A 119 -8.56 -1.66 -0.71
N ALA A 120 -8.71 -1.26 0.55
CA ALA A 120 -7.64 -1.25 1.54
C ALA A 120 -7.06 -2.65 1.76
N SER A 121 -7.92 -3.67 1.86
CA SER A 121 -7.52 -5.08 2.00
C SER A 121 -6.76 -5.59 0.77
N SER A 122 -7.17 -5.20 -0.43
CA SER A 122 -6.48 -5.53 -1.68
C SER A 122 -5.09 -4.91 -1.73
N PHE A 123 -4.96 -3.66 -1.26
CA PHE A 123 -3.65 -3.01 -1.12
C PHE A 123 -2.76 -3.72 -0.10
N ASP A 124 -3.27 -4.13 1.04
CA ASP A 124 -2.51 -4.89 2.04
C ASP A 124 -1.98 -6.21 1.47
N ALA A 125 -2.79 -6.91 0.67
CA ALA A 125 -2.36 -8.13 0.00
C ALA A 125 -1.24 -7.85 -1.02
N PHE A 126 -1.35 -6.78 -1.78
CA PHE A 126 -0.30 -6.31 -2.69
C PHE A 126 0.98 -5.94 -1.94
N ALA A 127 0.88 -5.12 -0.89
CA ALA A 127 2.01 -4.67 -0.07
C ALA A 127 2.77 -5.86 0.54
N LYS A 128 2.06 -6.88 1.06
CA LYS A 128 2.66 -8.11 1.56
C LYS A 128 3.47 -8.83 0.49
N ARG A 129 2.93 -9.01 -0.74
CA ARG A 129 3.66 -9.63 -1.85
C ARG A 129 4.91 -8.84 -2.21
N LEU A 130 4.80 -7.50 -2.29
CA LEU A 130 5.94 -6.63 -2.60
C LEU A 130 7.02 -6.72 -1.52
N LEU A 131 6.66 -6.66 -0.24
CA LEU A 131 7.59 -6.78 0.88
C LEU A 131 8.29 -8.15 0.95
N LEU A 132 7.65 -9.23 0.50
CA LEU A 132 8.25 -10.56 0.44
C LEU A 132 9.21 -10.71 -0.75
N SER A 133 9.09 -9.87 -1.77
CA SER A 133 10.03 -9.84 -2.88
C SER A 133 11.29 -9.06 -2.49
N GLU A 134 12.41 -9.34 -3.13
CA GLU A 134 13.64 -8.56 -2.96
C GLU A 134 13.67 -7.30 -3.87
N ARG A 135 12.50 -6.94 -4.43
CA ARG A 135 12.30 -5.79 -5.32
C ARG A 135 11.58 -4.67 -4.58
N ALA A 136 11.72 -3.46 -5.10
CA ALA A 136 10.88 -2.33 -4.70
C ALA A 136 10.43 -1.56 -5.95
N HIS A 137 9.29 -0.89 -5.86
CA HIS A 137 8.68 -0.17 -6.98
C HIS A 137 9.31 1.22 -7.20
N GLY A 138 9.55 1.93 -6.09
CA GLY A 138 10.21 3.24 -6.10
C GLY A 138 9.29 4.43 -6.31
N ASP A 139 8.07 4.27 -6.84
CA ASP A 139 7.07 5.33 -7.00
C ASP A 139 5.64 4.80 -6.76
N LEU A 140 5.39 4.24 -5.57
CA LEU A 140 4.06 3.79 -5.19
C LEU A 140 3.14 5.00 -4.94
N LYS A 141 2.04 5.03 -5.69
CA LYS A 141 0.95 6.01 -5.58
C LYS A 141 -0.33 5.44 -6.20
N PRO A 142 -1.52 5.98 -5.92
CA PRO A 142 -2.78 5.45 -6.42
C PRO A 142 -2.85 5.33 -7.94
N GLU A 143 -2.27 6.26 -8.69
CA GLU A 143 -2.29 6.27 -10.16
C GLU A 143 -1.41 5.16 -10.77
N ASN A 144 -0.42 4.64 -10.02
CA ASN A 144 0.47 3.56 -10.45
C ASN A 144 -0.02 2.16 -10.00
N LEU A 145 -1.20 2.08 -9.42
CA LEU A 145 -1.79 0.83 -8.92
C LEU A 145 -3.11 0.59 -9.64
N ILE A 146 -3.23 -0.54 -10.34
CA ILE A 146 -4.45 -0.95 -11.05
C ILE A 146 -5.21 -1.94 -10.18
N LEU A 147 -6.45 -1.61 -9.83
CA LEU A 147 -7.41 -2.53 -9.25
C LEU A 147 -8.09 -3.30 -10.39
N THR A 148 -7.80 -4.59 -10.48
CA THR A 148 -8.38 -5.46 -11.51
C THR A 148 -9.83 -5.83 -11.16
N PRO A 149 -10.62 -6.32 -12.15
CA PRO A 149 -11.99 -6.80 -11.89
C PRO A 149 -12.08 -7.94 -10.86
N THR A 150 -10.98 -8.65 -10.62
CA THR A 150 -10.90 -9.71 -9.60
C THR A 150 -10.55 -9.19 -8.21
N GLY A 151 -10.39 -7.88 -8.03
CA GLY A 151 -9.98 -7.26 -6.76
C GLY A 151 -8.49 -7.36 -6.46
N GLU A 152 -7.66 -7.85 -7.39
CA GLU A 152 -6.20 -7.86 -7.23
C GLU A 152 -5.62 -6.49 -7.60
N ILE A 153 -4.67 -5.99 -6.80
CA ILE A 153 -3.87 -4.82 -7.18
C ILE A 153 -2.60 -5.25 -7.92
N ARG A 154 -2.36 -4.61 -9.07
CA ARG A 154 -1.15 -4.72 -9.87
C ARG A 154 -0.50 -3.35 -10.06
N ALA A 155 0.79 -3.28 -9.81
CA ALA A 155 1.55 -2.04 -10.04
C ALA A 155 1.99 -1.93 -11.50
N ILE A 156 1.95 -0.69 -12.01
CA ILE A 156 2.45 -0.26 -13.32
C ILE A 156 3.53 0.81 -13.10
N ASP A 157 4.28 1.13 -14.14
CA ASP A 157 5.30 2.19 -14.11
C ASP A 157 6.46 1.90 -13.15
N TRP A 158 7.17 0.79 -13.38
CA TRP A 158 8.31 0.32 -12.59
C TRP A 158 9.63 1.04 -12.90
N ASP A 159 9.63 2.19 -13.57
CA ASP A 159 10.82 2.90 -14.06
C ASP A 159 11.80 3.30 -12.95
N ALA A 160 11.30 3.46 -11.71
CA ALA A 160 12.07 3.76 -10.50
C ALA A 160 12.44 2.51 -9.68
N ALA A 161 12.13 1.32 -10.18
CA ALA A 161 12.22 0.09 -9.41
C ALA A 161 13.64 -0.27 -9.01
N PHE A 162 13.79 -0.76 -7.78
CA PHE A 162 14.99 -1.44 -7.32
C PHE A 162 14.91 -2.94 -7.62
N LEU A 163 16.01 -3.47 -8.16
CA LEU A 163 16.30 -4.89 -8.27
C LEU A 163 17.58 -5.22 -7.49
N PRO A 164 17.79 -6.44 -7.00
CA PRO A 164 19.03 -6.83 -6.32
C PRO A 164 20.31 -6.58 -7.12
N SER A 165 20.21 -6.62 -8.47
CA SER A 165 21.33 -6.31 -9.38
C SER A 165 21.77 -4.85 -9.34
N PHE A 166 20.95 -3.94 -8.81
CA PHE A 166 21.25 -2.51 -8.68
C PHE A 166 21.84 -2.14 -7.31
N ALA A 167 22.17 -3.13 -6.48
CA ALA A 167 22.76 -2.87 -5.17
C ALA A 167 24.04 -2.03 -5.27
N GLY A 168 24.06 -0.89 -4.61
CA GLY A 168 25.19 0.07 -4.66
C GLY A 168 25.09 1.11 -5.76
N GLU A 169 24.07 1.06 -6.60
CA GLU A 169 23.78 2.11 -7.59
C GLU A 169 22.92 3.23 -7.00
N VAL A 170 22.65 4.24 -7.81
CA VAL A 170 21.85 5.42 -7.47
C VAL A 170 20.49 5.29 -8.14
N SER A 171 19.42 5.59 -7.42
CA SER A 171 18.05 5.57 -7.97
C SER A 171 17.91 6.55 -9.14
N PRO A 172 17.28 6.16 -10.25
CA PRO A 172 17.07 7.06 -11.39
C PRO A 172 16.14 8.24 -11.04
N GLU A 173 15.26 8.05 -10.04
CA GLU A 173 14.33 9.08 -9.55
C GLU A 173 13.89 8.81 -8.11
N ILE A 174 13.31 9.82 -7.46
CA ILE A 174 12.88 9.73 -6.06
C ILE A 174 11.41 9.28 -5.93
N GLY A 175 10.64 9.36 -7.01
CA GLY A 175 9.20 9.13 -6.99
C GLY A 175 8.39 10.35 -6.55
N THR A 176 7.10 10.17 -6.33
CA THR A 176 6.13 11.25 -6.07
C THR A 176 6.17 11.70 -4.61
N ALA A 177 6.55 12.95 -4.36
CA ALA A 177 6.80 13.50 -3.03
C ALA A 177 5.61 13.42 -2.05
N ALA A 178 4.38 13.40 -2.55
CA ALA A 178 3.16 13.27 -1.74
C ALA A 178 3.05 11.91 -1.03
N TYR A 179 3.78 10.89 -1.51
CA TYR A 179 3.75 9.52 -0.99
C TYR A 179 5.11 9.03 -0.49
N GLN A 180 6.15 9.86 -0.56
CA GLN A 180 7.52 9.50 -0.21
C GLN A 180 7.97 10.17 1.08
N HIS A 181 8.88 9.51 1.80
CA HIS A 181 9.53 10.14 2.95
C HIS A 181 10.33 11.38 2.51
N PRO A 182 10.17 12.55 3.17
CA PRO A 182 10.81 13.79 2.72
C PRO A 182 12.35 13.77 2.72
N GLN A 183 12.95 12.83 3.45
CA GLN A 183 14.41 12.65 3.50
C GLN A 183 14.91 11.54 2.56
N ARG A 184 14.04 10.98 1.70
CA ARG A 184 14.49 10.05 0.67
C ARG A 184 15.36 10.80 -0.34
N THR A 185 16.53 10.23 -0.60
CA THR A 185 17.48 10.70 -1.63
C THR A 185 17.70 9.60 -2.67
N THR A 186 18.34 9.94 -3.79
CA THR A 186 18.70 8.96 -4.82
C THR A 186 19.70 7.91 -4.34
N ASP A 187 20.52 8.23 -3.32
CA ASP A 187 21.49 7.28 -2.73
C ASP A 187 20.79 6.19 -1.88
N LEU A 188 19.55 6.44 -1.48
CA LEU A 188 18.70 5.45 -0.82
C LEU A 188 18.04 4.58 -1.87
N TYR A 189 18.79 3.58 -2.38
CA TYR A 189 18.32 2.70 -3.43
C TYR A 189 18.55 1.25 -3.05
N ASP A 190 17.53 0.66 -2.41
CA ASP A 190 17.47 -0.72 -1.98
C ASP A 190 16.01 -1.19 -1.86
N LYS A 191 15.80 -2.43 -1.41
CA LYS A 191 14.46 -3.01 -1.25
C LYS A 191 13.55 -2.30 -0.23
N HIS A 192 14.07 -1.34 0.54
CA HIS A 192 13.35 -0.60 1.57
C HIS A 192 12.84 0.76 1.09
N ILE A 193 13.09 1.13 -0.16
CA ILE A 193 12.68 2.45 -0.68
C ILE A 193 11.16 2.67 -0.68
N ASP A 194 10.37 1.59 -0.66
CA ASP A 194 8.91 1.65 -0.59
C ASP A 194 8.35 1.56 0.84
N ASP A 195 9.17 1.31 1.86
CA ASP A 195 8.68 1.07 3.22
C ASP A 195 7.75 2.20 3.69
N TYR A 196 8.17 3.45 3.49
CA TYR A 196 7.36 4.60 3.90
C TYR A 196 6.07 4.73 3.07
N SER A 197 6.16 4.57 1.75
CA SER A 197 4.99 4.66 0.85
C SER A 197 3.96 3.56 1.14
N ILE A 198 4.42 2.35 1.47
CA ILE A 198 3.54 1.24 1.88
C ILE A 198 2.82 1.58 3.17
N ALA A 199 3.54 2.02 4.20
CA ALA A 199 2.92 2.42 5.48
C ALA A 199 1.94 3.58 5.28
N PHE A 200 2.33 4.59 4.52
CA PHE A 200 1.52 5.77 4.25
C PHE A 200 0.22 5.43 3.50
N LEU A 201 0.32 4.67 2.40
CA LEU A 201 -0.83 4.24 1.62
C LEU A 201 -1.75 3.31 2.42
N SER A 202 -1.21 2.37 3.20
CA SER A 202 -2.03 1.51 4.07
C SER A 202 -2.84 2.35 5.06
N ILE A 203 -2.20 3.31 5.76
CA ILE A 203 -2.89 4.21 6.70
C ILE A 203 -3.95 5.05 5.98
N PHE A 204 -3.60 5.65 4.85
CA PHE A 204 -4.52 6.48 4.08
C PHE A 204 -5.76 5.70 3.64
N LEU A 205 -5.58 4.50 3.07
CA LEU A 205 -6.68 3.67 2.57
C LEU A 205 -7.60 3.18 3.69
N HIS A 206 -7.03 2.73 4.80
CA HIS A 206 -7.81 2.32 5.97
C HIS A 206 -8.53 3.51 6.63
N ALA A 207 -7.90 4.68 6.69
CA ALA A 207 -8.54 5.90 7.17
C ALA A 207 -9.70 6.32 6.25
N ALA A 208 -9.50 6.28 4.93
CA ALA A 208 -10.52 6.59 3.93
C ALA A 208 -11.75 5.67 4.06
N ALA A 209 -11.54 4.41 4.47
CA ALA A 209 -12.63 3.46 4.66
C ALA A 209 -13.50 3.76 5.90
N ILE A 210 -12.92 4.29 6.97
CA ILE A 210 -13.61 4.49 8.26
C ILE A 210 -13.97 5.94 8.59
N ASP A 211 -13.48 6.89 7.79
CA ASP A 211 -13.63 8.33 8.02
C ASP A 211 -14.01 9.07 6.74
N SER A 212 -15.25 9.54 6.68
CA SER A 212 -15.78 10.26 5.52
C SER A 212 -14.97 11.51 5.18
N THR A 213 -14.41 12.20 6.17
CA THR A 213 -13.60 13.40 5.96
C THR A 213 -12.37 13.10 5.11
N THR A 214 -11.70 11.97 5.37
CA THR A 214 -10.51 11.54 4.64
C THR A 214 -10.83 11.24 3.18
N ILE A 215 -11.89 10.46 2.89
CA ILE A 215 -12.23 10.10 1.51
C ILE A 215 -12.81 11.27 0.73
N GLU A 216 -13.63 12.12 1.33
CA GLU A 216 -14.18 13.32 0.69
C GLU A 216 -13.09 14.32 0.31
N TYR A 217 -12.08 14.48 1.17
CA TYR A 217 -10.92 15.30 0.84
C TYR A 217 -10.19 14.76 -0.38
N PHE A 218 -9.91 13.46 -0.41
CA PHE A 218 -9.23 12.81 -1.54
C PHE A 218 -10.04 12.96 -2.85
N ARG A 219 -11.34 12.70 -2.82
CA ARG A 219 -12.23 12.85 -3.98
C ARG A 219 -12.24 14.26 -4.57
N LYS A 220 -12.01 15.26 -3.71
CA LYS A 220 -12.00 16.67 -4.13
C LYS A 220 -10.67 17.12 -4.70
N TYR A 221 -9.56 16.63 -4.14
CA TYR A 221 -8.22 17.15 -4.43
C TYR A 221 -7.31 16.16 -5.15
N HIS A 222 -7.68 14.88 -5.24
CA HIS A 222 -6.84 13.78 -5.72
C HIS A 222 -5.49 13.68 -5.01
N GLU A 223 -5.46 14.11 -3.77
CA GLU A 223 -4.29 14.05 -2.89
C GLU A 223 -4.73 13.63 -1.48
N PRO A 224 -3.91 12.86 -0.74
CA PRO A 224 -4.23 12.53 0.65
C PRO A 224 -4.19 13.78 1.53
N MET A 225 -5.08 13.85 2.52
CA MET A 225 -5.10 14.92 3.52
C MET A 225 -3.81 14.94 4.37
N LEU A 226 -3.24 13.76 4.61
CA LEU A 226 -1.94 13.62 5.26
C LEU A 226 -0.82 14.05 4.32
N SER A 227 0.15 14.83 4.84
CA SER A 227 1.33 15.25 4.10
C SER A 227 2.59 14.70 4.79
N PRO A 228 3.39 13.83 4.12
CA PRO A 228 4.65 13.33 4.67
C PRO A 228 5.57 14.44 5.16
N LYS A 229 5.67 15.53 4.40
CA LYS A 229 6.47 16.70 4.74
C LYS A 229 5.99 17.40 6.01
N ASP A 230 4.68 17.51 6.20
CA ASP A 230 4.11 18.17 7.36
C ASP A 230 4.25 17.29 8.61
N ILE A 231 4.06 15.98 8.48
CA ILE A 231 4.27 15.01 9.56
C ILE A 231 5.71 15.11 10.11
N ILE A 232 6.71 15.06 9.22
CA ILE A 232 8.14 15.15 9.64
C ILE A 232 8.50 16.51 10.23
N ARG A 233 7.77 17.57 9.87
CA ARG A 233 7.92 18.91 10.46
C ARG A 233 7.17 19.10 11.78
N GLY A 234 6.50 18.06 12.28
CA GLY A 234 5.76 18.09 13.54
C GLY A 234 4.34 18.63 13.43
N LYS A 235 3.79 18.82 12.22
CA LYS A 235 2.38 19.11 12.00
C LYS A 235 1.60 17.81 11.96
N VAL A 236 1.27 17.27 13.11
CA VAL A 236 0.77 15.90 13.27
C VAL A 236 -0.71 15.82 13.68
N SER A 237 -1.43 16.94 13.78
CA SER A 237 -2.82 16.95 14.27
C SER A 237 -3.75 16.01 13.50
N GLU A 238 -3.62 15.95 12.17
CA GLU A 238 -4.43 15.05 11.35
C GLU A 238 -4.00 13.58 11.52
N LEU A 239 -2.70 13.32 11.61
CA LEU A 239 -2.19 11.99 11.90
C LEU A 239 -2.62 11.52 13.31
N GLU A 240 -2.67 12.41 14.30
CA GLU A 240 -3.14 12.13 15.64
C GLU A 240 -4.63 11.81 15.64
N ARG A 241 -5.44 12.59 14.92
CA ARG A 241 -6.87 12.34 14.76
C ARG A 241 -7.13 10.96 14.13
N ILE A 242 -6.44 10.62 13.06
CA ILE A 242 -6.54 9.32 12.40
C ILE A 242 -6.04 8.19 13.32
N SER A 243 -4.93 8.40 14.02
CA SER A 243 -4.40 7.43 14.98
C SER A 243 -5.39 7.15 16.10
N ASP A 244 -6.07 8.19 16.62
CA ASP A 244 -7.09 8.04 17.65
C ASP A 244 -8.31 7.24 17.13
N LEU A 245 -8.75 7.47 15.88
CA LEU A 245 -9.79 6.66 15.26
C LEU A 245 -9.41 5.18 15.16
N PHE A 246 -8.16 4.88 14.77
CA PHE A 246 -7.67 3.51 14.75
C PHE A 246 -7.62 2.89 16.15
N ALA A 247 -7.13 3.64 17.14
CA ALA A 247 -7.10 3.18 18.53
C ALA A 247 -8.51 2.89 19.04
N GLN A 248 -9.47 3.80 18.81
CA GLN A 248 -10.87 3.66 19.22
C GLN A 248 -11.54 2.41 18.62
N ARG A 249 -11.16 2.05 17.39
CA ARG A 249 -11.70 0.85 16.69
C ARG A 249 -10.89 -0.43 16.97
N GLY A 250 -9.80 -0.36 17.75
CA GLY A 250 -8.92 -1.48 18.03
C GLY A 250 -8.08 -1.94 16.84
N MET A 251 -7.92 -1.09 15.82
CA MET A 251 -7.12 -1.33 14.60
C MET A 251 -5.63 -1.18 14.94
N ALA A 252 -5.10 -2.16 15.68
CA ALA A 252 -3.76 -2.08 16.27
C ALA A 252 -2.64 -1.97 15.21
N ARG A 253 -2.78 -2.68 14.10
CA ARG A 253 -1.81 -2.64 13.00
C ARG A 253 -1.72 -1.22 12.41
N GLU A 254 -2.83 -0.61 12.05
CA GLU A 254 -2.92 0.72 11.48
C GLU A 254 -2.43 1.78 12.46
N TYR A 255 -2.78 1.64 13.73
CA TYR A 255 -2.27 2.49 14.79
C TYR A 255 -0.74 2.44 14.87
N ARG A 256 -0.12 1.24 14.80
CA ARG A 256 1.35 1.11 14.79
C ARG A 256 1.99 1.67 13.53
N LEU A 257 1.38 1.45 12.37
CA LEU A 257 1.85 2.05 11.11
C LEU A 257 1.82 3.59 11.19
N ALA A 258 0.75 4.16 11.75
CA ALA A 258 0.65 5.61 11.95
C ALA A 258 1.77 6.16 12.83
N GLN A 259 2.16 5.44 13.89
CA GLN A 259 3.31 5.84 14.72
C GLN A 259 4.63 5.81 13.92
N MET A 260 4.80 4.86 12.99
CA MET A 260 6.01 4.75 12.16
C MET A 260 6.17 5.92 11.19
N LEU A 261 5.08 6.58 10.73
CA LEU A 261 5.17 7.73 9.83
C LEU A 261 5.89 8.93 10.43
N ARG A 262 6.03 8.98 11.75
CA ARG A 262 6.81 10.02 12.46
C ARG A 262 8.32 9.76 12.45
N SER A 263 8.76 8.61 11.91
CA SER A 263 10.18 8.28 11.81
C SER A 263 10.94 9.36 11.04
N THR A 264 12.13 9.70 11.51
CA THR A 264 13.07 10.54 10.77
C THR A 264 13.85 9.77 9.72
N SER A 265 13.70 8.44 9.67
CA SER A 265 14.32 7.56 8.68
C SER A 265 13.31 7.18 7.60
N ALA A 266 13.72 7.24 6.33
CA ALA A 266 12.94 6.73 5.21
C ALA A 266 12.81 5.19 5.22
N ARG A 267 13.72 4.49 5.91
CA ARG A 267 13.63 3.04 6.16
C ARG A 267 12.85 2.79 7.44
N LEU A 268 11.78 2.00 7.36
CA LEU A 268 10.93 1.65 8.51
C LEU A 268 11.23 0.22 8.97
N PHE A 269 12.21 0.07 9.86
CA PHE A 269 12.69 -1.27 10.31
C PHE A 269 11.61 -2.18 10.88
N ASN A 270 10.57 -1.62 11.49
CA ASN A 270 9.46 -2.38 12.07
C ASN A 270 8.31 -2.65 11.09
N LEU A 271 8.37 -2.16 9.84
CA LEU A 271 7.28 -2.33 8.89
C LEU A 271 7.05 -3.79 8.54
N ARG A 272 8.12 -4.51 8.18
CA ARG A 272 8.04 -5.93 7.81
C ARG A 272 7.51 -6.80 8.96
N PRO A 273 8.03 -6.71 10.20
CA PRO A 273 7.45 -7.43 11.34
C PRO A 273 5.98 -7.14 11.59
N THR A 274 5.53 -5.90 11.35
CA THR A 274 4.13 -5.52 11.55
C THR A 274 3.21 -6.08 10.46
N LEU A 275 3.63 -6.04 9.18
CA LEU A 275 2.79 -6.40 8.05
C LEU A 275 2.89 -7.86 7.63
N LEU A 276 4.08 -8.49 7.77
CA LEU A 276 4.28 -9.86 7.32
C LEU A 276 3.89 -10.86 8.40
N PRO A 277 3.39 -12.06 8.02
CA PRO A 277 3.25 -13.18 8.95
C PRO A 277 4.62 -13.58 9.47
N GLU A 278 4.69 -14.08 10.69
CA GLU A 278 5.91 -14.69 11.20
C GLU A 278 6.27 -15.92 10.35
N ILE A 279 7.56 -16.03 10.02
CA ILE A 279 8.09 -17.27 9.48
C ILE A 279 8.21 -18.23 10.67
N THR A 280 7.21 -19.08 10.86
CA THR A 280 7.30 -20.17 11.81
C THR A 280 8.35 -21.16 11.30
N HIS A 281 9.52 -21.19 11.91
CA HIS A 281 10.36 -22.37 11.82
C HIS A 281 9.56 -23.50 12.49
N SER A 282 9.19 -24.50 11.71
CA SER A 282 8.57 -25.72 12.20
C SER A 282 9.54 -26.38 13.20
N ALA A 283 9.37 -26.09 14.47
CA ALA A 283 9.92 -26.91 15.52
C ALA A 283 8.94 -28.09 15.66
N ASP A 284 9.41 -29.27 15.29
CA ASP A 284 8.79 -30.53 15.67
C ASP A 284 8.70 -30.59 17.20
N THR A 285 7.57 -30.18 17.74
CA THR A 285 7.25 -30.43 19.15
C THR A 285 5.82 -30.93 19.23
N SER A 286 5.72 -32.24 19.27
CA SER A 286 4.58 -32.97 19.81
C SER A 286 4.51 -32.69 21.32
N SER A 287 3.83 -31.64 21.75
CA SER A 287 3.44 -31.46 23.16
C SER A 287 1.99 -31.02 23.23
N GLU A 288 1.22 -31.76 24.04
CA GLU A 288 -0.24 -31.72 24.17
C GLU A 288 -0.81 -30.48 24.89
N ASP A 289 -0.04 -29.42 25.14
CA ASP A 289 -0.51 -28.17 25.76
C ASP A 289 -0.34 -26.99 24.82
N ASN A 290 -1.30 -26.83 23.89
CA ASN A 290 -1.41 -25.68 22.96
C ASN A 290 -2.34 -24.59 23.52
N ALA A 291 -2.43 -24.43 24.84
CA ALA A 291 -3.24 -23.36 25.41
C ALA A 291 -2.69 -21.98 25.02
N PRO A 292 -3.53 -21.04 24.55
CA PRO A 292 -3.11 -19.68 24.29
C PRO A 292 -2.59 -18.99 25.55
N TYR A 293 -1.51 -18.22 25.41
CA TYR A 293 -0.92 -17.46 26.52
C TYR A 293 -0.49 -16.06 26.08
N LEU A 294 -0.45 -15.14 27.04
CA LEU A 294 0.00 -13.78 26.86
C LEU A 294 1.52 -13.74 26.64
N ASP A 295 1.96 -12.99 25.64
CA ASP A 295 3.40 -12.79 25.40
C ASP A 295 3.67 -11.37 24.87
N VAL A 296 4.95 -10.95 24.92
CA VAL A 296 5.43 -9.63 24.55
C VAL A 296 6.51 -9.72 23.51
N ALA A 297 6.40 -8.94 22.43
CA ALA A 297 7.48 -8.73 21.48
C ALA A 297 7.60 -7.26 21.11
N ASN A 298 8.83 -6.75 21.01
CA ASN A 298 9.14 -5.35 20.68
C ASN A 298 8.46 -4.32 21.61
N GLY A 299 8.16 -4.69 22.86
CA GLY A 299 7.49 -3.84 23.83
C GLY A 299 5.97 -3.78 23.70
N TYR A 300 5.37 -4.62 22.84
CA TYR A 300 3.92 -4.72 22.65
C TYR A 300 3.41 -6.09 23.03
N TRP A 301 2.14 -6.13 23.43
CA TRP A 301 1.44 -7.30 23.93
C TRP A 301 0.62 -7.99 22.82
N GLY A 302 0.60 -9.31 22.86
CA GLY A 302 -0.18 -10.17 21.99
C GLY A 302 -0.47 -11.50 22.67
N CYS A 303 -1.07 -12.43 21.94
CA CYS A 303 -1.36 -13.77 22.38
C CYS A 303 -0.76 -14.78 21.39
N ARG A 304 -0.14 -15.81 21.89
CA ARG A 304 0.40 -16.89 21.06
C ARG A 304 0.08 -18.27 21.62
N ASP A 305 0.13 -19.26 20.76
CA ASP A 305 0.33 -20.65 21.14
C ASP A 305 1.83 -21.00 21.03
N ASN A 306 2.18 -22.26 21.25
CA ASN A 306 3.57 -22.71 21.17
C ASN A 306 4.19 -22.58 19.75
N CYS A 307 3.37 -22.38 18.71
CA CYS A 307 3.79 -22.40 17.31
C CYS A 307 3.77 -21.02 16.66
N ARG A 308 2.79 -20.17 17.00
CA ARG A 308 2.56 -18.89 16.29
C ARG A 308 1.85 -17.85 17.15
N TRP A 309 1.91 -16.61 16.71
CA TRP A 309 1.03 -15.57 17.23
C TRP A 309 -0.40 -15.79 16.74
N LEU A 310 -1.33 -15.90 17.66
CA LEU A 310 -2.77 -15.88 17.43
C LEU A 310 -3.24 -14.42 17.30
N ILE A 311 -2.85 -13.60 18.28
CA ILE A 311 -3.02 -12.14 18.23
C ILE A 311 -1.62 -11.54 18.19
N LYS A 312 -1.28 -10.81 17.11
CA LYS A 312 0.05 -10.19 16.97
C LYS A 312 0.35 -9.25 18.13
N PRO A 313 1.64 -9.11 18.55
CA PRO A 313 2.05 -8.21 19.62
C PRO A 313 2.04 -6.76 19.14
N LEU A 314 0.86 -6.13 19.12
CA LEU A 314 0.61 -4.78 18.63
C LEU A 314 -0.11 -3.88 19.64
N PHE A 315 -0.53 -4.41 20.80
CA PHE A 315 -1.27 -3.69 21.83
C PHE A 315 -0.34 -3.08 22.86
N ASP A 316 -0.72 -1.93 23.44
CA ASP A 316 0.05 -1.24 24.49
C ASP A 316 0.07 -2.05 25.77
N ASN A 317 -1.03 -2.77 26.06
CA ASN A 317 -1.19 -3.67 27.19
C ASN A 317 -2.09 -4.85 26.82
N GLY A 318 -1.99 -5.94 27.57
CA GLY A 318 -2.81 -7.14 27.39
C GLY A 318 -2.90 -7.94 28.67
N TYR A 319 -3.93 -8.76 28.75
CA TYR A 319 -4.18 -9.66 29.86
C TYR A 319 -4.32 -11.08 29.35
N GLU A 320 -4.00 -12.08 30.21
CA GLU A 320 -4.10 -13.49 29.84
C GLU A 320 -5.42 -13.81 29.14
N PRO A 321 -5.38 -14.49 27.97
CA PRO A 321 -6.58 -14.86 27.25
C PRO A 321 -7.39 -15.85 28.09
N THR A 322 -8.67 -15.58 28.22
CA THR A 322 -9.61 -16.42 28.97
C THR A 322 -10.91 -16.55 28.18
N TYR A 323 -11.49 -17.75 28.19
CA TYR A 323 -12.76 -18.01 27.49
C TYR A 323 -12.77 -17.58 26.01
N GLY A 324 -11.66 -17.73 25.29
CA GLY A 324 -11.55 -17.44 23.87
C GLY A 324 -11.37 -15.94 23.51
N VAL A 325 -11.20 -15.07 24.52
CA VAL A 325 -10.97 -13.64 24.30
C VAL A 325 -9.80 -13.12 25.13
N MET A 326 -9.11 -12.12 24.62
CA MET A 326 -8.04 -11.38 25.29
C MET A 326 -8.53 -9.93 25.53
N LEU A 327 -8.44 -9.44 26.76
CA LEU A 327 -8.59 -8.00 27.03
C LEU A 327 -7.26 -7.30 26.67
N THR A 328 -7.35 -6.25 25.88
CA THR A 328 -6.22 -5.46 25.39
C THR A 328 -6.44 -3.98 25.59
N GLU A 329 -5.35 -3.20 25.57
CA GLU A 329 -5.38 -1.73 25.57
C GLU A 329 -4.59 -1.19 24.37
N LEU A 330 -5.14 -0.18 23.71
CA LEU A 330 -4.54 0.47 22.56
C LEU A 330 -4.87 1.97 22.56
N GLY A 331 -3.86 2.83 22.65
CA GLY A 331 -4.04 4.29 22.63
C GLY A 331 -4.97 4.81 23.73
N GLY A 332 -5.08 4.10 24.87
CA GLY A 332 -5.96 4.43 25.99
C GLY A 332 -7.38 3.89 25.88
N TYR A 333 -7.71 3.13 24.85
CA TYR A 333 -8.96 2.40 24.71
C TYR A 333 -8.78 0.93 25.11
N SER A 334 -9.82 0.32 25.68
CA SER A 334 -9.84 -1.11 26.00
C SER A 334 -10.65 -1.86 24.94
N HIS A 335 -10.19 -3.09 24.61
CA HIS A 335 -10.85 -3.94 23.64
C HIS A 335 -10.85 -5.40 24.11
N PHE A 336 -11.93 -6.13 23.81
CA PHE A 336 -11.87 -7.59 23.76
C PHE A 336 -11.56 -8.01 22.33
N VAL A 337 -10.58 -8.90 22.19
CA VAL A 337 -10.10 -9.44 20.91
C VAL A 337 -10.22 -10.95 20.99
N ASP A 338 -10.79 -11.61 19.98
CA ASP A 338 -10.83 -13.06 19.88
C ASP A 338 -9.45 -13.67 19.52
N LEU A 339 -9.34 -14.97 19.53
CA LEU A 339 -8.08 -15.67 19.23
C LEU A 339 -7.72 -15.67 17.73
N GLU A 340 -8.63 -15.25 16.86
CA GLU A 340 -8.40 -14.98 15.43
C GLU A 340 -7.86 -13.55 15.20
N GLY A 341 -7.85 -12.70 16.23
CA GLY A 341 -7.37 -11.33 16.17
C GLY A 341 -8.44 -10.30 15.82
N ASN A 342 -9.73 -10.67 15.81
CA ASN A 342 -10.83 -9.76 15.55
C ASN A 342 -11.25 -9.02 16.84
N VAL A 343 -11.51 -7.72 16.72
CA VAL A 343 -12.07 -6.93 17.82
C VAL A 343 -13.55 -7.26 17.97
N VAL A 344 -13.91 -7.93 19.07
CA VAL A 344 -15.30 -8.32 19.36
C VAL A 344 -16.05 -7.25 20.15
N LYS A 345 -15.35 -6.43 20.91
CA LYS A 345 -15.94 -5.28 21.62
C LYS A 345 -14.89 -4.20 21.92
N SER A 346 -15.25 -2.95 21.67
CA SER A 346 -14.46 -1.76 22.04
C SER A 346 -15.18 -0.94 23.10
N PHE A 347 -14.41 -0.28 23.94
CA PHE A 347 -14.93 0.56 25.02
C PHE A 347 -14.46 2.00 24.86
N PRO A 348 -15.28 3.00 25.18
CA PRO A 348 -14.88 4.41 25.21
C PRO A 348 -13.67 4.66 26.10
N MET A 349 -12.88 5.64 25.77
CA MET A 349 -11.71 6.05 26.56
C MET A 349 -12.09 6.30 28.02
N GLY A 350 -11.24 5.85 28.95
CA GLY A 350 -11.48 5.97 30.39
C GLY A 350 -12.42 4.93 30.99
N THR A 351 -12.95 3.99 30.19
CA THR A 351 -13.69 2.84 30.70
C THR A 351 -12.72 1.86 31.38
N ARG A 352 -13.03 1.47 32.61
CA ARG A 352 -12.26 0.43 33.32
C ARG A 352 -12.91 -0.92 33.09
N VAL A 353 -12.22 -1.82 32.41
CA VAL A 353 -12.68 -3.19 32.17
C VAL A 353 -11.80 -4.14 32.98
N LYS A 354 -12.39 -5.08 33.67
CA LYS A 354 -11.65 -6.13 34.38
C LYS A 354 -11.43 -7.31 33.42
N PRO A 355 -10.32 -8.05 33.59
CA PRO A 355 -10.16 -9.32 32.89
C PRO A 355 -11.34 -10.28 33.19
N MET A 356 -11.67 -11.10 32.20
CA MET A 356 -12.77 -12.05 32.30
C MET A 356 -12.55 -13.02 33.45
N ARG A 357 -13.56 -13.28 34.27
CA ARG A 357 -13.57 -14.33 35.31
C ARG A 357 -14.86 -15.13 35.18
N ASP A 358 -14.74 -16.46 35.28
CA ASP A 358 -15.89 -17.38 35.20
C ASP A 358 -16.82 -17.07 33.99
N GLY A 359 -16.22 -16.70 32.85
CA GLY A 359 -16.94 -16.32 31.64
C GLY A 359 -17.69 -14.98 31.72
N THR A 360 -17.46 -14.17 32.76
CA THR A 360 -18.10 -12.86 32.95
C THR A 360 -17.09 -11.77 33.31
N THR A 361 -17.46 -10.54 33.04
CA THR A 361 -16.71 -9.34 33.46
C THR A 361 -17.64 -8.15 33.67
N THR A 362 -17.10 -7.05 34.18
CA THR A 362 -17.82 -5.80 34.34
C THR A 362 -16.98 -4.64 33.78
N ALA A 363 -17.57 -3.86 32.91
CA ALA A 363 -17.04 -2.58 32.44
C ALA A 363 -17.65 -1.42 33.26
N TYR A 364 -16.81 -0.50 33.69
CA TYR A 364 -17.15 0.71 34.43
C TYR A 364 -16.91 1.91 33.57
N TYR A 365 -17.97 2.50 33.07
CA TYR A 365 -17.91 3.65 32.15
C TYR A 365 -17.63 4.97 32.89
N PRO A 366 -17.02 5.97 32.23
CA PRO A 366 -16.74 7.29 32.84
C PRO A 366 -17.97 8.02 33.34
N ASN A 367 -19.13 7.75 32.77
CA ASN A 367 -20.43 8.33 33.17
C ASN A 367 -21.07 7.62 34.39
N GLY A 368 -20.37 6.67 35.03
CA GLY A 368 -20.84 5.91 36.18
C GLY A 368 -21.71 4.70 35.84
N VAL A 369 -22.01 4.45 34.59
CA VAL A 369 -22.72 3.24 34.13
C VAL A 369 -21.81 2.01 34.31
N GLN A 370 -22.43 0.89 34.70
CA GLN A 370 -21.75 -0.42 34.75
C GLN A 370 -22.47 -1.38 33.79
N GLU A 371 -21.68 -2.11 33.03
CA GLU A 371 -22.15 -3.16 32.12
C GLU A 371 -21.58 -4.51 32.54
N HIS A 372 -22.45 -5.49 32.74
CA HIS A 372 -22.06 -6.88 32.95
C HIS A 372 -21.98 -7.59 31.57
N ILE A 373 -20.85 -8.19 31.27
CA ILE A 373 -20.57 -8.77 29.97
C ILE A 373 -20.27 -10.27 30.15
N LYS A 374 -20.90 -11.08 29.32
CA LYS A 374 -20.65 -12.54 29.26
C LYS A 374 -19.88 -12.87 27.99
N THR A 375 -18.98 -13.84 28.06
CA THR A 375 -18.22 -14.32 26.90
C THR A 375 -19.14 -14.81 25.78
N GLU A 376 -20.22 -15.53 26.15
CA GLU A 376 -21.21 -16.03 25.19
C GLU A 376 -21.80 -14.88 24.33
N ASP A 377 -22.03 -13.70 24.93
CA ASP A 377 -22.57 -12.53 24.23
C ASP A 377 -21.53 -11.90 23.29
N LEU A 378 -20.22 -12.00 23.62
CA LEU A 378 -19.14 -11.47 22.80
C LEU A 378 -18.88 -12.32 21.55
N LEU A 379 -18.90 -13.66 21.70
CA LEU A 379 -18.57 -14.56 20.61
C LEU A 379 -19.75 -14.80 19.65
N GLN A 380 -21.00 -14.60 20.07
CA GLN A 380 -22.18 -14.67 19.19
C GLN A 380 -22.28 -13.53 18.17
N ILE A 381 -21.50 -12.47 18.31
CA ILE A 381 -21.47 -11.33 17.37
C ILE A 381 -20.76 -11.72 16.06
N LEU A 382 -19.91 -12.75 16.08
CA LEU A 382 -19.12 -13.19 14.93
C LEU A 382 -19.87 -14.14 13.98
N ASP A 383 -21.00 -14.72 14.43
CA ASP A 383 -21.81 -15.66 13.65
C ASP A 383 -22.96 -14.98 12.84
N LYS A 384 -22.98 -13.65 12.81
CA LYS A 384 -23.94 -12.83 12.04
C LYS A 384 -23.23 -11.94 11.01
#